data_c2e9d1662a60a0b4fcf2d58e62618ba3
#
_entry.id   c2e9d1662a60a0b4fcf2d58e62618ba3
#
_cell.length_a   1.000
_cell.length_b   1.000
_cell.length_c   1.000
_cell.angle_alpha   90.00
_cell.angle_beta   90.00
_cell.angle_gamma   90.00
#
_symmetry.space_group_name_H-M   'P 1'
#
loop_
_entity.id
_entity.type
_entity.pdbx_description
1 polymer ?
#
loop_
_entity_poly.entity_id
_entity_poly.type
_entity_poly.pdbx_seq_one_letter_code
_entity_poly.pdbx_strand_id
1 'polypeptide(L)'
;MAQIKELKRAYGFDDVAIAPGEITVNPEGVNTTFALDGHEFAIPFLASAMDAVVNPSFAGELHRLGGLAVLNLDGLQTRYEDTEEIYSDIASKPREEATAFLQKVYSQPMRDDLVSRRVEEIKASGATCAVSVIPANTKRLA
;
A
#
# COMPACT_ATOMS: atom_id res chain seq x y z
N MET A 1 -7.81 -13.62 -31.90
CA MET A 1 -7.79 -14.90 -31.16
C MET A 1 -7.77 -14.58 -29.67
N ALA A 2 -8.74 -15.09 -28.91
CA ALA A 2 -8.71 -14.94 -27.46
C ALA A 2 -7.56 -15.81 -26.92
N GLN A 3 -6.61 -15.20 -26.23
CA GLN A 3 -5.52 -15.92 -25.59
C GLN A 3 -6.10 -16.66 -24.37
N ILE A 4 -6.25 -17.97 -24.46
CA ILE A 4 -6.69 -18.79 -23.32
C ILE A 4 -5.56 -18.75 -22.30
N LYS A 5 -5.84 -18.11 -21.16
CA LYS A 5 -4.88 -18.03 -20.06
C LYS A 5 -4.82 -19.42 -19.38
N GLU A 6 -3.63 -20.01 -19.36
CA GLU A 6 -3.42 -21.28 -18.67
C GLU A 6 -3.66 -21.09 -17.17
N LEU A 7 -4.53 -21.96 -16.61
CA LEU A 7 -4.80 -21.96 -15.17
C LEU A 7 -3.67 -22.69 -14.46
N LYS A 8 -2.96 -21.97 -13.59
CA LYS A 8 -1.94 -22.55 -12.71
C LYS A 8 -2.55 -22.81 -11.33
N ARG A 9 -2.13 -23.94 -10.72
CA ARG A 9 -2.54 -24.25 -9.35
C ARG A 9 -1.95 -23.17 -8.41
N ALA A 10 -2.77 -22.63 -7.54
CA ALA A 10 -2.39 -21.71 -6.47
C ALA A 10 -2.78 -22.32 -5.11
N TYR A 11 -2.08 -21.94 -4.06
CA TYR A 11 -2.32 -22.41 -2.70
C TYR A 11 -2.70 -21.22 -1.82
N GLY A 12 -3.70 -21.38 -0.98
CA GLY A 12 -4.03 -20.47 0.10
C GLY A 12 -3.13 -20.70 1.32
N PHE A 13 -3.21 -19.80 2.28
CA PHE A 13 -2.46 -19.96 3.53
C PHE A 13 -2.86 -21.21 4.33
N ASP A 14 -4.08 -21.69 4.15
CA ASP A 14 -4.59 -22.92 4.77
C ASP A 14 -4.05 -24.20 4.11
N ASP A 15 -3.49 -24.07 2.90
CA ASP A 15 -2.96 -25.20 2.13
C ASP A 15 -1.46 -25.41 2.36
N VAL A 16 -0.78 -24.48 3.04
CA VAL A 16 0.67 -24.51 3.21
C VAL A 16 1.08 -24.26 4.66
N ALA A 17 2.20 -24.83 5.06
CA ALA A 17 2.82 -24.59 6.35
C ALA A 17 4.33 -24.39 6.18
N ILE A 18 4.93 -23.63 7.09
CA ILE A 18 6.39 -23.50 7.17
C ILE A 18 6.94 -24.80 7.80
N ALA A 19 7.73 -25.54 7.02
CA ALA A 19 8.42 -26.73 7.52
C ALA A 19 9.78 -26.32 8.16
N PRO A 20 10.15 -26.96 9.31
CA PRO A 20 11.47 -26.75 9.87
C PRO A 20 12.57 -27.18 8.88
N GLY A 21 13.66 -26.40 8.83
CA GLY A 21 14.84 -26.81 8.09
C GLY A 21 15.68 -27.85 8.83
N GLU A 22 16.57 -28.52 8.13
CA GLU A 22 17.50 -29.51 8.73
C GLU A 22 18.62 -28.84 9.55
N ILE A 23 18.91 -27.58 9.27
CA ILE A 23 20.00 -26.81 9.89
C ILE A 23 19.42 -25.61 10.63
N THR A 24 19.81 -25.47 11.90
CA THR A 24 19.49 -24.26 12.68
C THR A 24 20.44 -23.13 12.31
N VAL A 25 19.89 -21.98 11.97
CA VAL A 25 20.64 -20.75 11.67
C VAL A 25 20.37 -19.73 12.77
N ASN A 26 21.42 -19.07 13.27
CA ASN A 26 21.25 -17.95 14.17
C ASN A 26 20.49 -16.80 13.46
N PRO A 27 19.56 -16.13 14.15
CA PRO A 27 18.82 -14.99 13.56
C PRO A 27 19.72 -13.93 12.95
N GLU A 28 20.87 -13.66 13.57
CA GLU A 28 21.87 -12.69 13.09
C GLU A 28 22.52 -13.08 11.75
N GLY A 29 22.50 -14.37 11.39
CA GLY A 29 23.04 -14.90 10.13
C GLY A 29 21.99 -14.96 9.01
N VAL A 30 20.74 -14.56 9.26
CA VAL A 30 19.67 -14.61 8.26
C VAL A 30 19.71 -13.36 7.39
N ASN A 31 19.82 -13.55 6.08
CA ASN A 31 19.65 -12.47 5.13
C ASN A 31 18.16 -12.31 4.80
N THR A 32 17.58 -11.16 5.17
CA THR A 32 16.17 -10.80 4.91
C THR A 32 15.98 -9.93 3.68
N THR A 33 17.07 -9.57 2.99
CA THR A 33 17.04 -8.74 1.79
C THR A 33 16.20 -9.38 0.70
N PHE A 34 15.36 -8.61 0.05
CA PHE A 34 14.64 -9.04 -1.14
C PHE A 34 14.68 -8.00 -2.24
N ALA A 35 14.55 -8.43 -3.49
CA ALA A 35 14.55 -7.57 -4.65
C ALA A 35 13.16 -7.57 -5.33
N LEU A 36 12.70 -6.40 -5.72
CA LEU A 36 11.45 -6.20 -6.45
C LEU A 36 11.67 -5.14 -7.53
N ASP A 37 11.47 -5.52 -8.78
CA ASP A 37 11.56 -4.63 -9.96
C ASP A 37 12.84 -3.76 -9.99
N GLY A 38 13.99 -4.39 -9.69
CA GLY A 38 15.29 -3.72 -9.69
C GLY A 38 15.61 -2.89 -8.44
N HIS A 39 14.70 -2.82 -7.48
CA HIS A 39 14.92 -2.22 -6.16
C HIS A 39 15.23 -3.30 -5.13
N GLU A 40 16.15 -2.99 -4.22
CA GLU A 40 16.53 -3.87 -3.11
C GLU A 40 15.99 -3.32 -1.78
N PHE A 41 15.43 -4.20 -0.96
CA PHE A 41 14.85 -3.88 0.33
C PHE A 41 15.47 -4.76 1.42
N ALA A 42 15.80 -4.16 2.57
CA ALA A 42 16.47 -4.88 3.67
C ALA A 42 15.55 -5.86 4.40
N ILE A 43 14.24 -5.61 4.37
CA ILE A 43 13.24 -6.49 5.00
C ILE A 43 12.08 -6.78 4.02
N PRO A 44 11.52 -8.01 4.01
CA PRO A 44 10.44 -8.39 3.10
C PRO A 44 9.07 -7.95 3.60
N PHE A 45 8.92 -6.67 3.95
CA PHE A 45 7.68 -6.07 4.41
C PHE A 45 7.14 -5.08 3.40
N LEU A 46 5.91 -5.31 2.97
CA LEU A 46 5.16 -4.40 2.12
C LEU A 46 3.90 -3.95 2.85
N ALA A 47 3.74 -2.64 3.04
CA ALA A 47 2.50 -2.08 3.56
C ALA A 47 1.47 -1.97 2.45
N SER A 48 0.29 -2.54 2.68
CA SER A 48 -0.82 -2.55 1.74
C SER A 48 -1.35 -1.15 1.46
N ALA A 49 -1.84 -0.94 0.24
CA ALA A 49 -2.45 0.30 -0.23
C ALA A 49 -3.82 0.54 0.45
N MET A 50 -3.80 0.84 1.73
CA MET A 50 -4.97 1.10 2.56
C MET A 50 -4.87 2.50 3.16
N ASP A 51 -5.94 3.29 3.05
CA ASP A 51 -5.94 4.70 3.46
C ASP A 51 -5.60 4.91 4.94
N ALA A 52 -6.06 4.02 5.81
CA ALA A 52 -5.77 4.10 7.25
C ALA A 52 -4.37 3.56 7.62
N VAL A 53 -3.59 3.06 6.66
CA VAL A 53 -2.27 2.46 6.90
C VAL A 53 -1.17 3.29 6.28
N VAL A 54 -1.31 3.67 5.00
CA VAL A 54 -0.24 4.31 4.24
C VAL A 54 -0.57 5.76 3.90
N ASN A 55 0.27 6.65 4.39
CA ASN A 55 0.40 8.03 3.96
C ASN A 55 1.87 8.32 3.58
N PRO A 56 2.20 9.49 3.00
CA PRO A 56 3.58 9.80 2.61
C PRO A 56 4.60 9.73 3.75
N SER A 57 4.24 10.17 4.95
CA SER A 57 5.10 10.10 6.12
C SER A 57 5.42 8.66 6.50
N PHE A 58 4.40 7.80 6.58
CA PHE A 58 4.57 6.38 6.87
C PHE A 58 5.42 5.67 5.80
N ALA A 59 5.26 6.05 4.53
CA ALA A 59 6.08 5.49 3.46
C ALA A 59 7.57 5.80 3.65
N GLY A 60 7.92 7.02 4.06
CA GLY A 60 9.28 7.41 4.41
C GLY A 60 9.82 6.63 5.62
N GLU A 61 9.00 6.45 6.66
CA GLU A 61 9.39 5.69 7.85
C GLU A 61 9.65 4.22 7.54
N LEU A 62 8.74 3.56 6.80
CA LEU A 62 8.92 2.16 6.43
C LEU A 62 10.13 1.96 5.52
N HIS A 63 10.40 2.92 4.61
CA HIS A 63 11.61 2.90 3.79
C HIS A 63 12.89 2.95 4.65
N ARG A 64 12.94 3.81 5.67
CA ARG A 64 14.10 3.86 6.60
C ARG A 64 14.32 2.56 7.35
N LEU A 65 13.26 1.79 7.58
CA LEU A 65 13.32 0.44 8.15
C LEU A 65 13.66 -0.64 7.12
N GLY A 66 13.76 -0.27 5.85
CA GLY A 66 14.13 -1.16 4.75
C GLY A 66 12.98 -1.88 4.07
N GLY A 67 11.73 -1.49 4.34
CA GLY A 67 10.52 -2.03 3.69
C GLY A 67 9.97 -1.12 2.60
N LEU A 68 8.82 -1.49 2.04
CA LEU A 68 8.12 -0.76 0.99
C LEU A 68 6.67 -0.49 1.38
N ALA A 69 6.22 0.76 1.23
CA ALA A 69 4.81 1.11 1.36
C ALA A 69 4.19 1.41 -0.01
N VAL A 70 2.93 0.99 -0.19
CA VAL A 70 2.15 1.25 -1.41
C VAL A 70 1.04 2.23 -1.09
N LEU A 71 1.08 3.42 -1.69
CA LEU A 71 0.06 4.44 -1.49
C LEU A 71 -1.18 4.16 -2.36
N ASN A 72 -2.37 4.26 -1.76
CA ASN A 72 -3.64 4.18 -2.48
C ASN A 72 -3.97 5.51 -3.16
N LEU A 73 -3.89 5.59 -4.49
CA LEU A 73 -4.24 6.81 -5.22
C LEU A 73 -5.76 7.00 -5.38
N ASP A 74 -6.56 5.97 -5.20
CA ASP A 74 -8.04 6.09 -5.22
C ASP A 74 -8.62 6.40 -3.84
N GLY A 75 -7.75 6.60 -2.84
CA GLY A 75 -8.10 6.81 -1.45
C GLY A 75 -8.31 8.27 -1.04
N LEU A 76 -8.30 8.51 0.27
CA LEU A 76 -8.52 9.82 0.89
C LEU A 76 -7.34 10.78 0.66
N GLN A 77 -6.13 10.27 0.60
CA GLN A 77 -4.89 11.05 0.45
C GLN A 77 -4.87 11.92 -0.82
N THR A 78 -5.63 11.53 -1.83
CA THR A 78 -5.72 12.23 -3.12
C THR A 78 -7.03 13.01 -3.30
N ARG A 79 -7.91 12.98 -2.29
CA ARG A 79 -9.20 13.71 -2.29
C ARG A 79 -9.18 14.91 -1.37
N TYR A 80 -8.39 14.83 -0.30
CA TYR A 80 -8.30 15.85 0.75
C TYR A 80 -6.85 16.25 1.02
N GLU A 81 -6.64 17.51 1.32
CA GLU A 81 -5.32 18.02 1.70
C GLU A 81 -4.93 17.54 3.09
N ASP A 82 -5.84 17.66 4.03
CA ASP A 82 -5.72 17.16 5.38
C ASP A 82 -6.66 15.97 5.57
N THR A 83 -6.09 14.82 5.86
CA THR A 83 -6.82 13.56 6.08
C THR A 83 -6.98 13.22 7.57
N GLU A 84 -6.25 13.87 8.46
CA GLU A 84 -6.26 13.56 9.90
C GLU A 84 -7.62 13.87 10.53
N GLU A 85 -8.22 15.02 10.18
CA GLU A 85 -9.57 15.40 10.64
C GLU A 85 -10.59 14.37 10.14
N ILE A 86 -10.50 13.94 8.91
CA ILE A 86 -11.41 12.96 8.31
C ILE A 86 -11.27 11.59 8.99
N TYR A 87 -10.04 11.15 9.29
CA TYR A 87 -9.83 9.91 10.04
C TYR A 87 -10.41 10.00 11.46
N SER A 88 -10.21 11.12 12.12
CA SER A 88 -10.80 11.39 13.44
C SER A 88 -12.34 11.35 13.38
N ASP A 89 -12.93 11.97 12.38
CA ASP A 89 -14.36 11.96 12.15
C ASP A 89 -14.89 10.55 11.89
N ILE A 90 -14.22 9.77 11.03
CA ILE A 90 -14.60 8.37 10.76
C ILE A 90 -14.56 7.56 12.07
N ALA A 91 -13.48 7.70 12.84
CA ALA A 91 -13.30 6.95 14.08
C ALA A 91 -14.35 7.31 15.16
N SER A 92 -14.88 8.53 15.14
CA SER A 92 -15.87 9.00 16.09
C SER A 92 -17.32 8.62 15.76
N LYS A 93 -17.59 8.16 14.51
CA LYS A 93 -18.96 7.86 14.08
C LYS A 93 -19.51 6.58 14.70
N PRO A 94 -20.78 6.58 15.15
CA PRO A 94 -21.47 5.37 15.48
C PRO A 94 -21.51 4.39 14.29
N ARG A 95 -21.53 3.10 14.59
CA ARG A 95 -21.52 2.04 13.58
C ARG A 95 -22.63 2.19 12.53
N GLU A 96 -23.80 2.64 12.98
CA GLU A 96 -24.99 2.83 12.15
C GLU A 96 -24.82 3.95 11.12
N GLU A 97 -24.01 4.97 11.45
CA GLU A 97 -23.75 6.13 10.59
C GLU A 97 -22.48 5.98 9.74
N ALA A 98 -21.59 5.08 10.13
CA ALA A 98 -20.25 4.95 9.53
C ALA A 98 -20.30 4.71 8.00
N THR A 99 -21.21 3.85 7.54
CA THR A 99 -21.33 3.54 6.11
C THR A 99 -21.74 4.76 5.29
N ALA A 100 -22.77 5.49 5.73
CA ALA A 100 -23.24 6.69 5.05
C ALA A 100 -22.18 7.79 5.04
N PHE A 101 -21.47 7.95 6.16
CA PHE A 101 -20.37 8.90 6.27
C PHE A 101 -19.22 8.55 5.33
N LEU A 102 -18.77 7.30 5.29
CA LEU A 102 -17.74 6.82 4.35
C LEU A 102 -18.16 7.06 2.90
N GLN A 103 -19.38 6.73 2.51
CA GLN A 103 -19.88 7.00 1.17
C GLN A 103 -19.79 8.48 0.80
N LYS A 104 -20.14 9.38 1.73
CA LYS A 104 -20.03 10.82 1.53
C LYS A 104 -18.57 11.25 1.35
N VAL A 105 -17.68 10.77 2.21
CA VAL A 105 -16.25 11.11 2.18
C VAL A 105 -15.60 10.64 0.87
N TYR A 106 -15.88 9.40 0.44
CA TYR A 106 -15.33 8.85 -0.80
C TYR A 106 -16.05 9.33 -2.08
N SER A 107 -17.16 10.06 -1.97
CA SER A 107 -17.82 10.67 -3.13
C SER A 107 -17.08 11.89 -3.70
N GLN A 108 -16.16 12.48 -2.94
CA GLN A 108 -15.33 13.56 -3.45
C GLN A 108 -14.43 13.06 -4.59
N PRO A 109 -14.28 13.84 -5.67
CA PRO A 109 -13.43 13.45 -6.79
C PRO A 109 -11.95 13.40 -6.36
N MET A 110 -11.19 12.51 -6.99
CA MET A 110 -9.74 12.51 -6.90
C MET A 110 -9.18 13.78 -7.56
N ARG A 111 -8.21 14.40 -6.92
CA ARG A 111 -7.53 15.62 -7.35
C ARG A 111 -6.14 15.31 -7.89
N ASP A 112 -5.87 15.66 -9.14
CA ASP A 112 -4.59 15.38 -9.80
C ASP A 112 -3.42 16.15 -9.17
N ASP A 113 -3.67 17.35 -8.64
CA ASP A 113 -2.68 18.12 -7.89
C ASP A 113 -2.27 17.41 -6.59
N LEU A 114 -3.21 16.78 -5.90
CA LEU A 114 -2.89 15.98 -4.70
C LEU A 114 -2.18 14.67 -5.06
N VAL A 115 -2.53 14.02 -6.18
CA VAL A 115 -1.79 12.84 -6.66
C VAL A 115 -0.32 13.19 -6.84
N SER A 116 -0.02 14.23 -7.61
CA SER A 116 1.34 14.70 -7.87
C SER A 116 2.06 15.04 -6.56
N ARG A 117 1.40 15.79 -5.69
CA ARG A 117 1.96 16.21 -4.40
C ARG A 117 2.31 15.00 -3.50
N ARG A 118 1.43 14.01 -3.36
CA ARG A 118 1.69 12.83 -2.52
C ARG A 118 2.85 11.99 -3.06
N VAL A 119 2.93 11.84 -4.38
CA VAL A 119 4.08 11.17 -5.04
C VAL A 119 5.39 11.92 -4.78
N GLU A 120 5.38 13.26 -4.90
CA GLU A 120 6.54 14.09 -4.63
C GLU A 120 6.96 14.03 -3.15
N GLU A 121 6.02 14.07 -2.20
CA GLU A 121 6.28 13.93 -0.77
C GLU A 121 6.99 12.61 -0.45
N ILE A 122 6.56 11.48 -1.04
CA ILE A 122 7.22 10.18 -0.87
C ILE A 122 8.63 10.22 -1.47
N LYS A 123 8.78 10.69 -2.70
CA LYS A 123 10.09 10.78 -3.38
C LYS A 123 11.05 11.70 -2.64
N ALA A 124 10.58 12.82 -2.10
CA ALA A 124 11.38 13.77 -1.34
C ALA A 124 11.93 13.17 -0.03
N SER A 125 11.26 12.17 0.55
CA SER A 125 11.77 11.41 1.70
C SER A 125 12.91 10.44 1.36
N GLY A 126 13.24 10.27 0.07
CA GLY A 126 14.19 9.27 -0.43
C GLY A 126 13.60 7.87 -0.63
N ALA A 127 12.32 7.68 -0.31
CA ALA A 127 11.67 6.39 -0.42
C ALA A 127 11.36 6.00 -1.87
N THR A 128 11.39 4.70 -2.15
CA THR A 128 10.81 4.15 -3.38
C THR A 128 9.32 4.40 -3.38
N CYS A 129 8.83 5.14 -4.39
CA CYS A 129 7.42 5.45 -4.51
C CYS A 129 6.69 4.33 -5.24
N ALA A 130 5.86 3.59 -4.50
CA ALA A 130 4.94 2.61 -5.05
C ALA A 130 3.49 3.06 -4.83
N VAL A 131 2.65 2.89 -5.83
CA VAL A 131 1.25 3.33 -5.80
C VAL A 131 0.32 2.23 -6.29
N SER A 132 -0.89 2.22 -5.76
CA SER A 132 -1.99 1.38 -6.23
C SER A 132 -3.08 2.26 -6.81
N VAL A 133 -3.65 1.84 -7.93
CA VAL A 133 -4.72 2.54 -8.63
C VAL A 133 -5.66 1.52 -9.28
N ILE A 134 -6.97 1.83 -9.31
CA ILE A 134 -7.93 0.98 -10.00
C ILE A 134 -7.68 0.98 -11.52
N PRO A 135 -8.00 -0.12 -12.23
CA PRO A 135 -7.75 -0.23 -13.68
C PRO A 135 -8.33 0.92 -14.51
N ALA A 136 -9.47 1.47 -14.09
CA ALA A 136 -10.12 2.59 -14.79
C ALA A 136 -9.27 3.87 -14.81
N ASN A 137 -8.45 4.09 -13.78
CA ASN A 137 -7.63 5.28 -13.63
C ASN A 137 -6.17 5.08 -14.08
N THR A 138 -5.75 3.85 -14.36
CA THR A 138 -4.35 3.53 -14.69
C THR A 138 -3.83 4.33 -15.88
N LYS A 139 -4.60 4.42 -16.97
CA LYS A 139 -4.16 5.16 -18.17
C LYS A 139 -4.02 6.68 -17.96
N ARG A 140 -4.75 7.23 -17.00
CA ARG A 140 -4.70 8.67 -16.68
C ARG A 140 -3.53 9.01 -15.77
N LEU A 141 -3.13 8.07 -14.91
CA LEU A 141 -2.14 8.29 -13.85
C LEU A 141 -0.77 7.64 -14.10
N ALA A 142 -0.63 6.91 -15.23
CA ALA A 142 0.63 6.28 -15.66
C ALA A 142 1.62 7.27 -16.29
#